data_5fe727e1ae41706f278722249526df37
#
_entry.id   5fe727e1ae41706f278722249526df37
#
_cell.length_a   1.000
_cell.length_b   1.000
_cell.length_c   1.000
_cell.angle_alpha   90.00
_cell.angle_beta   90.00
_cell.angle_gamma   90.00
#
_symmetry.space_group_name_H-M   'P 1'
#
loop_
_entity.id
_entity.type
_entity.pdbx_description
1 polymer ?
#
loop_
_entity_poly.entity_id
_entity_poly.type
_entity_poly.pdbx_seq_one_letter_code
_entity_poly.pdbx_strand_id
1 'polypeptide(L)'
;MKKRDACVEYPLEQVTHVFFHSLIVDTSLAFDGDSDEAGYNQMMTTVSEFKKMIQIMYDKGYVLVSPHDMAVVNDDGTMSRGKIMLPEGKIPFVLSEDDVSYYHYMDGDGFATKLVVDEEGKIRNEYVEDDGSVSVGDYDMVPLIDRFVEQHPDFSYRGAKGIVLSLIHI
;
A
#
# COMPACT_ATOMS: atom_id res chain seq x y z
N MET A 1 7.35 -33.61 5.95
CA MET A 1 6.00 -32.99 5.97
C MET A 1 6.04 -31.85 7.00
N LYS A 2 6.01 -30.57 6.56
CA LYS A 2 5.80 -29.44 7.49
C LYS A 2 4.39 -29.62 8.08
N LYS A 3 4.26 -29.63 9.42
CA LYS A 3 2.95 -29.52 10.09
C LYS A 3 2.28 -28.26 9.53
N ARG A 4 1.08 -28.38 8.98
CA ARG A 4 0.23 -27.23 8.72
C ARG A 4 -0.08 -26.62 10.09
N ASP A 5 0.39 -25.42 10.33
CA ASP A 5 0.07 -24.69 11.55
C ASP A 5 -1.45 -24.55 11.62
N ALA A 6 -2.03 -24.84 12.79
CA ALA A 6 -3.46 -24.71 12.99
C ALA A 6 -3.82 -23.22 12.83
N CYS A 7 -4.77 -22.93 11.94
CA CYS A 7 -5.30 -21.58 11.80
C CYS A 7 -6.33 -21.33 12.91
N VAL A 8 -6.29 -20.13 13.48
CA VAL A 8 -7.25 -19.61 14.46
C VAL A 8 -8.05 -18.46 13.85
N GLU A 9 -9.29 -18.29 14.29
CA GLU A 9 -10.11 -17.15 13.90
C GLU A 9 -9.61 -15.89 14.63
N TYR A 10 -9.29 -14.84 13.86
CA TYR A 10 -8.82 -13.59 14.42
C TYR A 10 -10.00 -12.65 14.71
N PRO A 11 -10.04 -11.98 15.87
CA PRO A 11 -11.10 -11.02 16.19
C PRO A 11 -11.07 -9.83 15.24
N LEU A 12 -12.12 -9.64 14.43
CA LEU A 12 -12.15 -8.59 13.40
C LEU A 12 -12.03 -7.18 13.96
N GLU A 13 -12.50 -6.97 15.19
CA GLU A 13 -12.40 -5.69 15.91
C GLU A 13 -10.98 -5.31 16.32
N GLN A 14 -10.03 -6.22 16.19
CA GLN A 14 -8.61 -5.99 16.47
C GLN A 14 -7.76 -5.85 15.20
N VAL A 15 -8.38 -5.94 14.01
CA VAL A 15 -7.68 -5.72 12.74
C VAL A 15 -7.29 -4.25 12.66
N THR A 16 -6.00 -3.99 12.53
CA THR A 16 -5.46 -2.64 12.42
C THR A 16 -5.56 -2.15 10.98
N HIS A 17 -5.87 -0.87 10.81
CA HIS A 17 -5.76 -0.18 9.53
C HIS A 17 -4.54 0.73 9.56
N VAL A 18 -3.69 0.61 8.55
CA VAL A 18 -2.53 1.47 8.30
C VAL A 18 -2.73 2.13 6.95
N PHE A 19 -2.51 3.43 6.87
CA PHE A 19 -2.67 4.18 5.64
C PHE A 19 -1.44 5.05 5.35
N PHE A 20 -1.25 5.34 4.09
CA PHE A 20 -0.24 6.26 3.57
C PHE A 20 -0.90 7.17 2.54
N HIS A 21 -0.28 8.29 2.24
CA HIS A 21 -0.49 9.06 1.02
C HIS A 21 0.59 8.69 0.00
N SER A 22 0.59 9.32 -1.16
CA SER A 22 1.63 9.12 -2.17
C SER A 22 3.03 9.28 -1.58
N LEU A 23 3.96 8.43 -1.99
CA LEU A 23 5.28 8.33 -1.38
C LEU A 23 6.27 9.30 -2.02
N ILE A 24 7.13 9.91 -1.19
CA ILE A 24 8.25 10.72 -1.66
C ILE A 24 9.33 9.81 -2.25
N VAL A 25 9.62 10.00 -3.52
CA VAL A 25 10.67 9.29 -4.28
C VAL A 25 12.02 9.97 -4.06
N ASP A 26 12.07 11.30 -4.28
CA ASP A 26 13.26 12.11 -4.10
C ASP A 26 13.07 13.14 -2.99
N THR A 27 13.79 12.93 -1.89
CA THR A 27 13.74 13.81 -0.72
C THR A 27 14.43 15.16 -0.93
N SER A 28 15.31 15.28 -1.93
CA SER A 28 15.99 16.56 -2.22
C SER A 28 15.08 17.53 -2.94
N LEU A 29 14.06 17.02 -3.66
CA LEU A 29 13.03 17.83 -4.29
C LEU A 29 11.87 18.13 -3.34
N ALA A 30 11.46 17.15 -2.52
CA ALA A 30 10.37 17.33 -1.56
C ALA A 30 10.73 18.21 -0.35
N PHE A 31 12.02 18.34 -0.04
CA PHE A 31 12.53 19.10 1.11
C PHE A 31 13.57 20.14 0.66
N ASP A 32 13.18 20.98 -0.28
CA ASP A 32 14.02 22.01 -0.91
C ASP A 32 13.91 23.40 -0.26
N GLY A 33 13.07 23.56 0.76
CA GLY A 33 12.87 24.80 1.50
C GLY A 33 11.71 25.65 1.00
N ASP A 34 10.89 25.15 0.09
CA ASP A 34 9.70 25.84 -0.39
C ASP A 34 8.52 25.80 0.60
N SER A 35 7.34 26.32 0.18
CA SER A 35 6.15 26.41 1.05
C SER A 35 5.52 25.04 1.35
N ASP A 36 5.74 24.03 0.53
CA ASP A 36 5.06 22.74 0.61
C ASP A 36 5.86 21.72 1.44
N GLU A 37 7.17 21.93 1.62
CA GLU A 37 8.05 21.10 2.45
C GLU A 37 7.46 20.78 3.82
N ALA A 38 6.92 21.78 4.51
CA ALA A 38 6.37 21.59 5.86
C ALA A 38 5.18 20.62 5.87
N GLY A 39 4.35 20.67 4.83
CA GLY A 39 3.22 19.75 4.62
C GLY A 39 3.70 18.34 4.31
N TYR A 40 4.64 18.20 3.40
CA TYR A 40 5.24 16.91 3.04
C TYR A 40 5.92 16.23 4.23
N ASN A 41 6.71 16.97 4.99
CA ASN A 41 7.38 16.45 6.19
C ASN A 41 6.40 15.99 7.29
N GLN A 42 5.22 16.59 7.36
CA GLN A 42 4.20 16.25 8.34
C GLN A 42 3.34 15.05 7.91
N MET A 43 3.02 14.94 6.62
CA MET A 43 1.95 14.06 6.14
C MET A 43 2.44 12.91 5.27
N MET A 44 3.62 13.04 4.63
CA MET A 44 4.08 12.10 3.62
C MET A 44 5.18 11.18 4.17
N THR A 45 5.32 10.03 3.56
CA THR A 45 6.34 9.02 3.88
C THR A 45 7.23 8.82 2.67
N THR A 46 8.53 8.62 2.87
CA THR A 46 9.43 8.33 1.77
C THR A 46 9.32 6.88 1.32
N VAL A 47 9.64 6.61 0.06
CA VAL A 47 9.73 5.22 -0.48
C VAL A 47 10.67 4.36 0.38
N SER A 48 11.76 4.94 0.87
CA SER A 48 12.74 4.19 1.69
C SER A 48 12.19 3.83 3.08
N GLU A 49 11.42 4.71 3.70
CA GLU A 49 10.74 4.45 4.97
C GLU A 49 9.64 3.41 4.80
N PHE A 50 8.79 3.57 3.78
CA PHE A 50 7.74 2.61 3.46
C PHE A 50 8.28 1.20 3.30
N LYS A 51 9.33 1.01 2.49
CA LYS A 51 9.98 -0.30 2.32
C LYS A 51 10.48 -0.90 3.64
N LYS A 52 11.07 -0.07 4.51
CA LYS A 52 11.53 -0.52 5.85
C LYS A 52 10.35 -0.88 6.75
N MET A 53 9.28 -0.08 6.74
CA MET A 53 8.09 -0.32 7.56
C MET A 53 7.41 -1.64 7.16
N ILE A 54 7.20 -1.88 5.87
CA ILE A 54 6.60 -3.12 5.36
C ILE A 54 7.47 -4.34 5.70
N GLN A 55 8.80 -4.23 5.56
CA GLN A 55 9.70 -5.30 5.96
C GLN A 55 9.61 -5.61 7.47
N ILE A 56 9.62 -4.58 8.32
CA ILE A 56 9.47 -4.73 9.77
C ILE A 56 8.12 -5.36 10.13
N MET A 57 7.04 -4.96 9.47
CA MET A 57 5.72 -5.55 9.68
C MET A 57 5.71 -7.05 9.31
N TYR A 58 6.29 -7.40 8.16
CA TYR A 58 6.45 -8.79 7.76
C TYR A 58 7.24 -9.61 8.79
N ASP A 59 8.39 -9.11 9.23
CA ASP A 59 9.25 -9.77 10.22
C ASP A 59 8.54 -9.95 11.58
N LYS A 60 7.62 -9.05 11.92
CA LYS A 60 6.77 -9.15 13.12
C LYS A 60 5.54 -10.06 12.94
N GLY A 61 5.35 -10.64 11.77
CA GLY A 61 4.25 -11.56 11.49
C GLY A 61 2.94 -10.90 11.07
N TYR A 62 2.96 -9.62 10.68
CA TYR A 62 1.79 -8.99 10.07
C TYR A 62 1.43 -9.64 8.73
N VAL A 63 0.13 -9.66 8.42
CA VAL A 63 -0.43 -10.23 7.19
C VAL A 63 -1.49 -9.29 6.63
N LEU A 64 -1.37 -8.95 5.36
CA LEU A 64 -2.36 -8.15 4.63
C LEU A 64 -3.68 -8.91 4.50
N VAL A 65 -4.77 -8.26 4.85
CA VAL A 65 -6.13 -8.73 4.66
C VAL A 65 -6.97 -7.70 3.92
N SER A 66 -8.00 -8.17 3.21
CA SER A 66 -8.94 -7.27 2.54
C SER A 66 -10.09 -6.89 3.49
N PRO A 67 -10.62 -5.66 3.43
CA PRO A 67 -11.90 -5.31 4.04
C PRO A 67 -13.04 -6.26 3.63
N HIS A 68 -12.98 -6.84 2.42
CA HIS A 68 -13.95 -7.84 1.93
C HIS A 68 -13.86 -9.18 2.67
N ASP A 69 -12.76 -9.47 3.37
CA ASP A 69 -12.68 -10.62 4.28
C ASP A 69 -13.32 -10.33 5.64
N MET A 70 -13.53 -9.06 5.97
CA MET A 70 -14.13 -8.61 7.24
C MET A 70 -15.66 -8.46 7.14
N ALA A 71 -16.14 -8.10 5.95
CA ALA A 71 -17.57 -7.91 5.68
C ALA A 71 -17.91 -8.49 4.29
N VAL A 72 -18.85 -9.42 4.27
CA VAL A 72 -19.23 -10.18 3.08
C VAL A 72 -20.63 -9.72 2.63
N VAL A 73 -20.75 -9.37 1.35
CA VAL A 73 -22.05 -9.07 0.73
C VAL A 73 -22.71 -10.40 0.36
N ASN A 74 -23.91 -10.63 0.86
CA ASN A 74 -24.73 -11.80 0.57
C ASN A 74 -25.48 -11.63 -0.77
N ASP A 75 -26.00 -12.74 -1.32
CA ASP A 75 -26.74 -12.72 -2.59
C ASP A 75 -27.99 -11.84 -2.57
N ASP A 76 -28.57 -11.61 -1.40
CA ASP A 76 -29.73 -10.73 -1.19
C ASP A 76 -29.36 -9.25 -0.98
N GLY A 77 -28.07 -8.90 -1.09
CA GLY A 77 -27.54 -7.56 -0.90
C GLY A 77 -27.35 -7.15 0.57
N THR A 78 -27.65 -8.02 1.53
CA THR A 78 -27.33 -7.77 2.94
C THR A 78 -25.85 -8.01 3.22
N MET A 79 -25.36 -7.47 4.34
CA MET A 79 -23.97 -7.67 4.78
C MET A 79 -23.93 -8.66 5.94
N SER A 80 -22.96 -9.55 5.92
CA SER A 80 -22.64 -10.43 7.05
C SER A 80 -21.18 -10.26 7.51
N ARG A 81 -20.94 -10.62 8.78
CA ARG A 81 -19.58 -10.62 9.34
C ARG A 81 -18.73 -11.67 8.61
N GLY A 82 -17.57 -11.26 8.13
CA GLY A 82 -16.58 -12.15 7.54
C GLY A 82 -15.76 -12.90 8.59
N LYS A 83 -14.78 -13.68 8.12
CA LYS A 83 -13.86 -14.44 8.98
C LYS A 83 -12.46 -14.41 8.43
N ILE A 84 -11.50 -14.08 9.29
CA ILE A 84 -10.08 -14.13 8.98
C ILE A 84 -9.46 -15.28 9.79
N MET A 85 -8.91 -16.27 9.06
CA MET A 85 -8.30 -17.47 9.62
C MET A 85 -6.80 -17.44 9.33
N LEU A 86 -5.98 -17.20 10.35
CA LEU A 86 -4.53 -17.12 10.21
C LEU A 86 -3.83 -18.13 11.13
N PRO A 87 -2.58 -18.53 10.82
CA PRO A 87 -1.75 -19.25 11.77
C PRO A 87 -1.61 -18.47 13.08
N GLU A 88 -1.51 -19.20 14.18
CA GLU A 88 -1.32 -18.58 15.51
C GLU A 88 -0.09 -17.68 15.51
N GLY A 89 -0.22 -16.48 16.10
CA GLY A 89 0.84 -15.47 16.17
C GLY A 89 0.93 -14.53 14.95
N LYS A 90 0.15 -14.77 13.88
CA LYS A 90 0.03 -13.81 12.78
C LYS A 90 -0.96 -12.70 13.15
N ILE A 91 -0.72 -11.48 12.62
CA ILE A 91 -1.45 -10.26 12.96
C ILE A 91 -2.04 -9.67 11.66
N PRO A 92 -3.36 -9.75 11.43
CA PRO A 92 -3.96 -9.16 10.24
C PRO A 92 -3.99 -7.63 10.31
N PHE A 93 -3.76 -6.99 9.16
CA PHE A 93 -3.95 -5.57 8.99
C PHE A 93 -4.47 -5.24 7.60
N VAL A 94 -5.19 -4.12 7.50
CA VAL A 94 -5.59 -3.50 6.23
C VAL A 94 -4.61 -2.40 5.91
N LEU A 95 -4.22 -2.29 4.64
CA LEU A 95 -3.38 -1.22 4.12
C LEU A 95 -4.17 -0.40 3.11
N SER A 96 -4.12 0.93 3.20
CA SER A 96 -4.63 1.82 2.16
C SER A 96 -3.61 2.86 1.74
N GLU A 97 -3.77 3.33 0.54
CA GLU A 97 -3.16 4.55 0.03
C GLU A 97 -4.28 5.55 -0.18
N ASP A 98 -4.26 6.61 0.61
CA ASP A 98 -5.31 7.60 0.66
C ASP A 98 -4.96 8.77 -0.27
N ASP A 99 -6.00 9.37 -0.84
CA ASP A 99 -5.92 10.55 -1.68
C ASP A 99 -5.02 10.38 -2.92
N VAL A 100 -5.08 9.22 -3.55
CA VAL A 100 -4.30 8.91 -4.76
C VAL A 100 -4.87 9.69 -5.95
N SER A 101 -4.28 10.84 -6.22
CA SER A 101 -4.72 11.76 -7.26
C SER A 101 -3.60 12.25 -8.15
N TYR A 102 -2.33 12.09 -7.73
CA TYR A 102 -1.14 12.61 -8.43
C TYR A 102 -1.38 14.06 -8.88
N TYR A 103 -1.55 14.94 -7.88
CA TYR A 103 -1.92 16.33 -8.10
C TYR A 103 -0.81 17.11 -8.81
N HIS A 104 -1.20 17.96 -9.77
CA HIS A 104 -0.25 18.79 -10.51
C HIS A 104 0.55 19.76 -9.66
N TYR A 105 0.08 20.15 -8.45
CA TYR A 105 0.88 20.98 -7.55
C TYR A 105 2.09 20.25 -6.98
N MET A 106 2.11 18.90 -7.06
CA MET A 106 3.22 18.06 -6.62
C MET A 106 4.21 17.75 -7.77
N ASP A 107 3.93 18.24 -8.99
CA ASP A 107 4.81 18.01 -10.14
C ASP A 107 6.17 18.69 -9.90
N GLY A 108 7.24 17.92 -9.91
CA GLY A 108 8.61 18.40 -9.64
C GLY A 108 9.06 18.28 -8.19
N ASP A 109 8.17 17.94 -7.25
CA ASP A 109 8.48 17.83 -5.82
C ASP A 109 8.89 16.40 -5.39
N GLY A 110 9.38 15.61 -6.33
CA GLY A 110 9.91 14.29 -6.03
C GLY A 110 8.87 13.19 -5.80
N PHE A 111 7.68 13.32 -6.40
CA PHE A 111 6.61 12.30 -6.37
C PHE A 111 6.41 11.65 -7.73
N ALA A 112 5.84 10.45 -7.73
CA ALA A 112 5.34 9.83 -8.96
C ALA A 112 4.21 10.69 -9.58
N THR A 113 4.05 10.62 -10.90
CA THR A 113 3.08 11.45 -11.63
C THR A 113 1.79 10.72 -11.99
N LYS A 114 1.84 9.39 -12.09
CA LYS A 114 0.66 8.55 -12.35
C LYS A 114 0.96 7.06 -12.24
N LEU A 115 -0.11 6.27 -12.18
CA LEU A 115 -0.04 4.82 -12.39
C LEU A 115 -0.06 4.50 -13.89
N VAL A 116 0.76 3.53 -14.29
CA VAL A 116 0.83 3.01 -15.67
C VAL A 116 0.87 1.48 -15.64
N VAL A 117 0.56 0.86 -16.77
CA VAL A 117 0.73 -0.58 -16.96
C VAL A 117 1.93 -0.79 -17.88
N ASP A 118 2.90 -1.58 -17.43
CA ASP A 118 4.09 -1.89 -18.22
C ASP A 118 3.81 -2.93 -19.32
N GLU A 119 4.81 -3.23 -20.14
CA GLU A 119 4.72 -4.20 -21.24
C GLU A 119 4.42 -5.63 -20.77
N GLU A 120 4.70 -5.94 -19.50
CA GLU A 120 4.42 -7.23 -18.86
C GLU A 120 3.01 -7.28 -18.23
N GLY A 121 2.22 -6.20 -18.35
CA GLY A 121 0.89 -6.06 -17.75
C GLY A 121 0.92 -5.80 -16.24
N LYS A 122 2.05 -5.36 -15.70
CA LYS A 122 2.19 -5.02 -14.28
C LYS A 122 1.95 -3.54 -14.04
N ILE A 123 1.38 -3.22 -12.89
CA ILE A 123 1.20 -1.83 -12.48
C ILE A 123 2.54 -1.26 -12.02
N ARG A 124 2.84 -0.05 -12.52
CA ARG A 124 4.03 0.75 -12.22
C ARG A 124 3.63 2.21 -12.01
N ASN A 125 4.61 3.02 -11.67
CA ASN A 125 4.48 4.48 -11.68
C ASN A 125 5.36 5.09 -12.76
N GLU A 126 4.89 6.20 -13.31
CA GLU A 126 5.73 7.13 -14.07
C GLU A 126 6.34 8.14 -13.11
N TYR A 127 7.61 8.48 -13.32
CA TYR A 127 8.34 9.49 -12.58
C TYR A 127 9.11 10.38 -13.54
N VAL A 128 9.09 11.69 -13.31
CA VAL A 128 9.84 12.68 -14.11
C VAL A 128 11.13 13.01 -13.36
N GLU A 129 12.26 12.69 -13.98
CA GLU A 129 13.60 12.94 -13.44
C GLU A 129 13.96 14.43 -13.56
N ASP A 130 14.99 14.88 -12.85
CA ASP A 130 15.44 16.30 -12.85
C ASP A 130 15.80 16.84 -14.24
N ASP A 131 16.25 15.98 -15.14
CA ASP A 131 16.59 16.34 -16.52
C ASP A 131 15.36 16.38 -17.45
N GLY A 132 14.16 16.13 -16.92
CA GLY A 132 12.90 16.07 -17.64
C GLY A 132 12.68 14.74 -18.38
N SER A 133 13.57 13.76 -18.24
CA SER A 133 13.32 12.41 -18.75
C SER A 133 12.27 11.71 -17.92
N VAL A 134 11.59 10.72 -18.51
CA VAL A 134 10.54 9.95 -17.86
C VAL A 134 11.02 8.54 -17.62
N SER A 135 10.95 8.11 -16.35
CA SER A 135 11.21 6.73 -15.96
C SER A 135 9.93 6.03 -15.53
N VAL A 136 9.91 4.70 -15.64
CA VAL A 136 8.80 3.85 -15.20
C VAL A 136 9.33 2.82 -14.21
N GLY A 137 8.74 2.78 -13.01
CA GLY A 137 9.25 1.94 -11.93
C GLY A 137 8.31 1.77 -10.76
N ASP A 138 8.86 1.31 -9.65
CA ASP A 138 8.14 1.09 -8.40
C ASP A 138 8.34 2.30 -7.48
N TYR A 139 7.61 3.36 -7.73
CA TYR A 139 7.80 4.65 -7.08
C TYR A 139 6.74 4.98 -6.04
N ASP A 140 5.65 4.17 -5.94
CA ASP A 140 4.58 4.40 -4.98
C ASP A 140 4.06 3.08 -4.40
N MET A 141 3.11 3.13 -3.48
CA MET A 141 2.63 2.00 -2.67
C MET A 141 2.19 0.82 -3.54
N VAL A 142 1.41 1.06 -4.59
CA VAL A 142 0.79 -0.02 -5.38
C VAL A 142 1.83 -0.97 -5.98
N PRO A 143 2.79 -0.53 -6.81
CA PRO A 143 3.80 -1.45 -7.36
C PRO A 143 4.75 -2.00 -6.30
N LEU A 144 5.02 -1.24 -5.23
CA LEU A 144 5.90 -1.70 -4.14
C LEU A 144 5.27 -2.87 -3.38
N ILE A 145 3.98 -2.80 -3.05
CA ILE A 145 3.26 -3.89 -2.39
C ILE A 145 3.10 -5.08 -3.32
N ASP A 146 2.80 -4.86 -4.59
CA ASP A 146 2.72 -5.93 -5.58
C ASP A 146 4.01 -6.75 -5.61
N ARG A 147 5.14 -6.08 -5.73
CA ARG A 147 6.46 -6.73 -5.70
C ARG A 147 6.77 -7.40 -4.37
N PHE A 148 6.42 -6.77 -3.25
CA PHE A 148 6.66 -7.35 -1.94
C PHE A 148 5.86 -8.64 -1.74
N VAL A 149 4.59 -8.66 -2.12
CA VAL A 149 3.72 -9.87 -2.05
C VAL A 149 4.19 -10.96 -3.02
N GLU A 150 4.69 -10.60 -4.22
CA GLU A 150 5.31 -11.58 -5.13
C GLU A 150 6.51 -12.29 -4.48
N GLN A 151 7.33 -11.56 -3.72
CA GLN A 151 8.50 -12.10 -3.01
C GLN A 151 8.14 -12.83 -1.71
N HIS A 152 7.06 -12.41 -1.05
CA HIS A 152 6.57 -12.89 0.23
C HIS A 152 5.07 -13.25 0.17
N PRO A 153 4.69 -14.33 -0.52
CA PRO A 153 3.27 -14.68 -0.70
C PRO A 153 2.50 -14.92 0.61
N ASP A 154 3.20 -15.28 1.69
CA ASP A 154 2.64 -15.47 3.02
C ASP A 154 2.37 -14.15 3.77
N PHE A 155 2.77 -13.02 3.21
CA PHE A 155 2.39 -11.68 3.68
C PHE A 155 0.96 -11.30 3.28
N SER A 156 0.33 -12.03 2.37
CA SER A 156 -0.99 -11.74 1.81
C SER A 156 -1.98 -12.86 2.11
N TYR A 157 -3.07 -12.52 2.78
CA TYR A 157 -4.19 -13.42 2.99
C TYR A 157 -5.09 -13.44 1.77
N ARG A 158 -5.23 -14.61 1.13
CA ARG A 158 -6.07 -14.81 -0.08
C ARG A 158 -5.76 -13.85 -1.24
N GLY A 159 -4.54 -13.39 -1.36
CA GLY A 159 -4.14 -12.45 -2.40
C GLY A 159 -4.47 -10.99 -2.09
N ALA A 160 -4.86 -10.67 -0.84
CA ALA A 160 -5.09 -9.28 -0.42
C ALA A 160 -3.82 -8.45 -0.61
N LYS A 161 -4.02 -7.23 -1.09
CA LYS A 161 -3.01 -6.18 -1.20
C LYS A 161 -3.54 -4.92 -0.54
N GLY A 162 -2.98 -3.76 -0.85
CA GLY A 162 -3.55 -2.50 -0.40
C GLY A 162 -4.85 -2.15 -1.14
N ILE A 163 -5.57 -1.19 -0.61
CA ILE A 163 -6.68 -0.51 -1.28
C ILE A 163 -6.27 0.92 -1.62
N VAL A 164 -6.75 1.40 -2.76
CA VAL A 164 -6.52 2.78 -3.20
C VAL A 164 -7.80 3.56 -2.96
N LEU A 165 -7.69 4.68 -2.25
CA LEU A 165 -8.76 5.62 -2.01
C LEU A 165 -8.48 6.89 -2.79
N SER A 166 -9.37 7.22 -3.73
CA SER A 166 -9.26 8.44 -4.54
C SER A 166 -10.48 9.32 -4.31
N LEU A 167 -10.26 10.63 -4.17
CA LEU A 167 -11.31 11.62 -3.95
C LEU A 167 -11.74 12.36 -5.24
N ILE A 168 -11.18 11.96 -6.40
CA ILE A 168 -11.36 12.73 -7.64
C ILE A 168 -12.77 12.65 -8.22
N HIS A 169 -13.55 11.62 -7.92
CA HIS A 169 -14.85 11.40 -8.52
C HIS A 169 -15.87 10.88 -7.49
N ILE A 170 -16.34 11.78 -6.66
CA ILE A 170 -17.58 11.60 -5.91
C ILE A 170 -18.65 12.55 -6.49
#